data_8c54a597daac942a4f3b623dd2d4e5a7
#
_entry.id   8c54a597daac942a4f3b623dd2d4e5a7
#
_cell.length_a   1.000
_cell.length_b   1.000
_cell.length_c   1.000
_cell.angle_alpha   90.00
_cell.angle_beta   90.00
_cell.angle_gamma   90.00
#
_symmetry.space_group_name_H-M   'P 1'
#
loop_
_entity.id
_entity.type
_entity.pdbx_description
1 polymer ?
#
loop_
_entity_poly.entity_id
_entity_poly.type
_entity_poly.pdbx_seq_one_letter_code
_entity_poly.pdbx_strand_id
1 'polypeptide(L)'
;DSYSSIDSPTRHILKDLNGKSILVLKETNKSQFEAYDWTYPQIIKFSSTDGQVMLDGIVTYPPNYKKGNRYPVIVHGYGMPGTQIVYNRWGSTWNQYLAHQGYIVFSMDARGMSGRGESFKNLSYGDMAKYLSKDTAAGVRHLIDRGDADPDRIGAWGWSGGGYFTGLMLTKNADLFDVGVSVAPVMDFRLYDTIYTERSMGLPQDNKAGYDSTSVLSYVDRFKGKLLVMHGT
;
A
#
# COMPACT_ATOMS: atom_id res chain seq x y z
N ASP A 1 8.29 19.64 -18.45
CA ASP A 1 8.76 18.80 -17.38
C ASP A 1 7.90 19.00 -16.12
N SER A 2 7.58 17.91 -15.42
CA SER A 2 6.81 17.96 -14.17
C SER A 2 7.52 17.10 -13.14
N TYR A 3 7.73 17.64 -11.95
CA TYR A 3 8.34 16.90 -10.86
C TYR A 3 7.77 17.29 -9.50
N SER A 4 7.88 16.38 -8.55
CA SER A 4 7.61 16.60 -7.13
C SER A 4 8.43 15.61 -6.29
N SER A 5 8.47 15.82 -4.99
CA SER A 5 8.99 14.88 -4.00
C SER A 5 8.04 14.79 -2.80
N ILE A 6 8.34 13.94 -1.84
CA ILE A 6 7.52 13.81 -0.62
C ILE A 6 7.44 15.12 0.18
N ASP A 7 8.42 16.01 0.02
CA ASP A 7 8.55 17.30 0.72
C ASP A 7 8.39 18.53 -0.19
N SER A 8 8.15 18.30 -1.49
CA SER A 8 8.02 19.37 -2.48
C SER A 8 6.79 19.15 -3.37
N PRO A 9 5.83 20.09 -3.37
CA PRO A 9 4.65 20.04 -4.25
C PRO A 9 5.01 20.01 -5.72
N THR A 10 4.04 19.58 -6.53
CA THR A 10 4.25 19.46 -7.98
C THR A 10 4.54 20.82 -8.61
N ARG A 11 5.57 20.85 -9.44
CA ARG A 11 6.01 21.98 -10.23
C ARG A 11 6.07 21.59 -11.71
N HIS A 12 5.55 22.44 -12.58
CA HIS A 12 5.57 22.27 -14.03
C HIS A 12 6.45 23.34 -14.66
N ILE A 13 7.44 22.93 -15.45
CA ILE A 13 8.45 23.82 -16.04
C ILE A 13 8.55 23.55 -17.53
N LEU A 14 8.52 24.61 -18.33
CA LEU A 14 8.93 24.58 -19.73
C LEU A 14 10.46 24.59 -19.80
N LYS A 15 11.04 23.63 -20.51
CA LYS A 15 12.49 23.53 -20.75
C LYS A 15 12.78 23.56 -22.24
N ASP A 16 13.96 24.00 -22.61
CA ASP A 16 14.49 23.85 -23.97
C ASP A 16 14.97 22.39 -24.22
N LEU A 17 15.41 22.11 -25.44
CA LEU A 17 15.90 20.78 -25.84
C LEU A 17 17.19 20.36 -25.11
N ASN A 18 17.90 21.29 -24.49
CA ASN A 18 19.09 21.03 -23.68
C ASN A 18 18.76 20.85 -22.18
N GLY A 19 17.48 20.90 -21.80
CA GLY A 19 17.03 20.76 -20.42
C GLY A 19 17.09 22.04 -19.59
N LYS A 20 17.44 23.19 -20.18
CA LYS A 20 17.47 24.50 -19.49
C LYS A 20 16.03 24.97 -19.25
N SER A 21 15.74 25.41 -18.02
CA SER A 21 14.43 25.98 -17.67
C SER A 21 14.22 27.32 -18.40
N ILE A 22 13.08 27.44 -19.10
CA ILE A 22 12.64 28.65 -19.79
C ILE A 22 11.61 29.40 -18.94
N LEU A 23 10.59 28.67 -18.44
CA LEU A 23 9.46 29.26 -17.73
C LEU A 23 8.86 28.28 -16.74
N VAL A 24 8.47 28.75 -15.57
CA VAL A 24 7.61 28.00 -14.62
C VAL A 24 6.19 28.19 -15.07
N LEU A 25 5.55 27.10 -15.55
CA LEU A 25 4.16 27.11 -16.02
C LEU A 25 3.16 27.07 -14.86
N LYS A 26 3.48 26.27 -13.83
CA LYS A 26 2.66 26.11 -12.63
C LYS A 26 3.52 25.68 -11.47
N GLU A 27 3.30 26.27 -10.32
CA GLU A 27 3.88 25.87 -9.05
C GLU A 27 2.80 25.85 -7.98
N THR A 28 2.74 24.76 -7.21
CA THR A 28 1.79 24.67 -6.11
C THR A 28 2.35 25.43 -4.91
N ASN A 29 1.56 26.36 -4.37
CA ASN A 29 1.98 27.15 -3.21
C ASN A 29 2.03 26.27 -1.95
N LYS A 30 3.24 26.07 -1.43
CA LYS A 30 3.50 25.25 -0.25
C LYS A 30 2.85 25.82 1.02
N SER A 31 2.76 27.15 1.16
CA SER A 31 2.19 27.78 2.34
C SER A 31 0.70 27.43 2.59
N GLN A 32 -0.03 27.04 1.53
CA GLN A 32 -1.41 26.56 1.68
C GLN A 32 -1.50 25.25 2.49
N PHE A 33 -0.46 24.43 2.46
CA PHE A 33 -0.42 23.17 3.21
C PHE A 33 0.12 23.36 4.62
N GLU A 34 1.02 24.32 4.81
CA GLU A 34 1.56 24.66 6.14
C GLU A 34 0.47 25.13 7.10
N ALA A 35 -0.56 25.79 6.59
CA ALA A 35 -1.74 26.21 7.37
C ALA A 35 -2.56 25.02 7.95
N TYR A 36 -2.33 23.80 7.47
CA TYR A 36 -3.01 22.58 7.90
C TYR A 36 -2.10 21.61 8.68
N ASP A 37 -0.99 22.08 9.26
CA ASP A 37 -0.02 21.22 9.96
C ASP A 37 0.42 20.00 9.10
N TRP A 38 0.70 20.24 7.82
CA TRP A 38 1.05 19.17 6.88
C TRP A 38 2.26 18.38 7.32
N THR A 39 2.10 17.06 7.47
CA THR A 39 3.19 16.17 7.83
C THR A 39 3.82 15.54 6.58
N TYR A 40 5.15 15.64 6.48
CA TYR A 40 5.88 15.05 5.36
C TYR A 40 6.04 13.55 5.57
N PRO A 41 5.60 12.72 4.60
CA PRO A 41 5.80 11.28 4.67
C PRO A 41 7.28 10.91 4.74
N GLN A 42 7.58 9.76 5.32
CA GLN A 42 8.94 9.21 5.38
C GLN A 42 8.99 7.91 4.60
N ILE A 43 9.97 7.80 3.68
CA ILE A 43 10.28 6.53 3.01
C ILE A 43 11.19 5.75 3.94
N ILE A 44 10.78 4.54 4.29
CA ILE A 44 11.51 3.63 5.18
C ILE A 44 11.88 2.34 4.46
N LYS A 45 12.89 1.65 4.99
CA LYS A 45 13.28 0.31 4.53
C LYS A 45 13.20 -0.67 5.68
N PHE A 46 12.73 -1.88 5.40
CA PHE A 46 12.64 -2.96 6.36
C PHE A 46 12.86 -4.31 5.68
N SER A 47 13.26 -5.31 6.45
CA SER A 47 13.51 -6.66 5.92
C SER A 47 12.20 -7.40 5.67
N SER A 48 12.12 -8.17 4.58
CA SER A 48 11.08 -9.17 4.39
C SER A 48 11.10 -10.22 5.51
N THR A 49 9.99 -10.93 5.71
CA THR A 49 9.88 -11.94 6.79
C THR A 49 10.96 -13.01 6.75
N ASP A 50 11.44 -13.37 5.55
CA ASP A 50 12.50 -14.35 5.33
C ASP A 50 13.92 -13.77 5.31
N GLY A 51 14.05 -12.44 5.53
CA GLY A 51 15.34 -11.75 5.54
C GLY A 51 16.02 -11.60 4.17
N GLN A 52 15.41 -12.05 3.09
CA GLN A 52 16.07 -12.11 1.78
C GLN A 52 16.01 -10.80 1.00
N VAL A 53 15.04 -9.93 1.29
CA VAL A 53 14.81 -8.70 0.53
C VAL A 53 14.55 -7.53 1.47
N MET A 54 15.22 -6.40 1.21
CA MET A 54 14.84 -5.12 1.80
C MET A 54 13.65 -4.55 1.03
N LEU A 55 12.56 -4.27 1.74
CA LEU A 55 11.32 -3.72 1.21
C LEU A 55 11.25 -2.22 1.48
N ASP A 56 10.52 -1.51 0.62
CA ASP A 56 10.28 -0.09 0.76
C ASP A 56 8.86 0.16 1.29
N GLY A 57 8.76 1.05 2.27
CA GLY A 57 7.49 1.55 2.81
C GLY A 57 7.47 3.07 2.88
N ILE A 58 6.29 3.63 2.97
CA ILE A 58 6.05 5.05 3.19
C ILE A 58 5.13 5.23 4.39
N VAL A 59 5.53 6.08 5.33
CA VAL A 59 4.83 6.33 6.58
C VAL A 59 4.48 7.80 6.69
N THR A 60 3.20 8.10 6.96
CA THR A 60 2.74 9.44 7.34
C THR A 60 2.38 9.41 8.81
N TYR A 61 3.10 10.17 9.62
CA TYR A 61 2.86 10.28 11.07
C TYR A 61 1.82 11.36 11.38
N PRO A 62 1.08 11.26 12.51
CA PRO A 62 0.25 12.35 13.00
C PRO A 62 1.07 13.64 13.23
N PRO A 63 0.47 14.85 13.08
CA PRO A 63 1.19 16.11 13.31
C PRO A 63 1.80 16.22 14.70
N ASN A 64 1.16 15.64 15.70
CA ASN A 64 1.59 15.64 17.10
C ASN A 64 2.34 14.35 17.50
N TYR A 65 2.89 13.62 16.53
CA TYR A 65 3.63 12.39 16.80
C TYR A 65 4.79 12.62 17.79
N LYS A 66 4.87 11.74 18.76
CA LYS A 66 5.95 11.71 19.77
C LYS A 66 6.57 10.32 19.77
N LYS A 67 7.87 10.25 19.52
CA LYS A 67 8.62 9.00 19.59
C LYS A 67 8.48 8.40 21.00
N GLY A 68 8.22 7.09 21.06
CA GLY A 68 7.97 6.35 22.29
C GLY A 68 6.49 6.20 22.67
N ASN A 69 5.59 6.93 22.00
CA ASN A 69 4.16 6.65 22.07
C ASN A 69 3.75 5.70 20.95
N ARG A 70 2.80 4.81 21.24
CA ARG A 70 2.22 3.89 20.27
C ARG A 70 0.92 4.46 19.70
N TYR A 71 0.80 4.40 18.39
CA TYR A 71 -0.33 4.96 17.63
C TYR A 71 -1.10 3.86 16.90
N PRO A 72 -2.43 4.02 16.71
CA PRO A 72 -3.16 3.16 15.81
C PRO A 72 -2.63 3.33 14.38
N VAL A 73 -2.59 2.23 13.63
CA VAL A 73 -2.08 2.21 12.26
C VAL A 73 -3.18 1.89 11.28
N ILE A 74 -3.23 2.64 10.19
CA ILE A 74 -4.01 2.29 9.01
C ILE A 74 -3.03 1.91 7.90
N VAL A 75 -3.09 0.66 7.47
CA VAL A 75 -2.33 0.19 6.31
C VAL A 75 -3.17 0.42 5.05
N HIS A 76 -2.74 1.36 4.23
CA HIS A 76 -3.33 1.63 2.92
C HIS A 76 -2.60 0.78 1.88
N GLY A 77 -3.24 -0.26 1.39
CA GLY A 77 -2.64 -1.22 0.47
C GLY A 77 -3.29 -1.24 -0.91
N TYR A 78 -2.54 -1.76 -1.89
CA TYR A 78 -3.06 -2.19 -3.18
C TYR A 78 -2.57 -3.60 -3.52
N GLY A 79 -1.26 -3.79 -3.63
CA GLY A 79 -0.61 -5.10 -3.61
C GLY A 79 -0.63 -5.89 -4.91
N MET A 80 -1.11 -5.31 -6.02
CA MET A 80 -1.29 -6.05 -7.27
C MET A 80 -0.06 -6.00 -8.18
N PRO A 81 0.22 -7.06 -8.95
CA PRO A 81 1.25 -7.04 -10.00
C PRO A 81 1.06 -5.87 -10.96
N GLY A 82 2.16 -5.24 -11.35
CA GLY A 82 2.13 -4.07 -12.23
C GLY A 82 1.88 -2.73 -11.53
N THR A 83 1.69 -2.72 -10.19
CA THR A 83 1.46 -1.50 -9.40
C THR A 83 2.63 -1.18 -8.49
N GLN A 84 2.75 0.09 -8.13
CA GLN A 84 3.67 0.61 -7.13
C GLN A 84 2.91 1.62 -6.27
N ILE A 85 3.19 1.69 -4.98
CA ILE A 85 2.57 2.65 -4.04
C ILE A 85 3.61 3.59 -3.44
N VAL A 86 4.80 3.08 -3.17
CA VAL A 86 5.88 3.85 -2.56
C VAL A 86 6.58 4.69 -3.64
N TYR A 87 6.28 5.99 -3.64
CA TYR A 87 6.87 6.95 -4.54
C TYR A 87 7.46 8.13 -3.79
N ASN A 88 8.60 8.63 -4.27
CA ASN A 88 9.08 9.95 -3.87
C ASN A 88 8.33 11.02 -4.67
N ARG A 89 7.07 11.28 -4.28
CA ARG A 89 6.22 12.31 -4.90
C ARG A 89 5.35 13.00 -3.85
N TRP A 90 4.86 14.18 -4.18
CA TRP A 90 3.92 14.91 -3.35
C TRP A 90 2.69 14.07 -3.03
N GLY A 91 2.32 14.04 -1.77
CA GLY A 91 1.50 13.00 -1.20
C GLY A 91 -0.01 13.17 -1.32
N SER A 92 -0.72 12.24 -0.70
CA SER A 92 -2.16 12.09 -0.68
C SER A 92 -2.79 12.94 0.43
N THR A 93 -3.74 13.81 0.08
CA THR A 93 -4.54 14.56 1.05
C THR A 93 -5.36 13.64 1.96
N TRP A 94 -5.79 12.48 1.44
CA TRP A 94 -6.49 11.47 2.24
C TRP A 94 -5.62 10.89 3.35
N ASN A 95 -4.36 10.56 3.05
CA ASN A 95 -3.43 10.09 4.08
C ASN A 95 -3.14 11.17 5.12
N GLN A 96 -3.06 12.44 4.71
CA GLN A 96 -2.94 13.58 5.63
C GLN A 96 -4.16 13.69 6.54
N TYR A 97 -5.38 13.59 5.98
CA TYR A 97 -6.61 13.59 6.77
C TYR A 97 -6.60 12.50 7.83
N LEU A 98 -6.25 11.26 7.47
CA LEU A 98 -6.15 10.15 8.42
C LEU A 98 -5.08 10.39 9.49
N ALA A 99 -3.92 10.95 9.10
CA ALA A 99 -2.87 11.31 10.04
C ALA A 99 -3.34 12.38 11.05
N HIS A 100 -4.11 13.37 10.63
CA HIS A 100 -4.73 14.37 11.52
C HIS A 100 -5.77 13.78 12.47
N GLN A 101 -6.37 12.64 12.12
CA GLN A 101 -7.24 11.89 13.04
C GLN A 101 -6.44 11.07 14.08
N GLY A 102 -5.12 11.17 14.07
CA GLY A 102 -4.24 10.51 15.05
C GLY A 102 -3.73 9.12 14.60
N TYR A 103 -3.93 8.72 13.35
CA TYR A 103 -3.41 7.47 12.83
C TYR A 103 -2.02 7.63 12.22
N ILE A 104 -1.16 6.63 12.40
CA ILE A 104 -0.06 6.41 11.46
C ILE A 104 -0.65 5.80 10.20
N VAL A 105 -0.37 6.39 9.04
CA VAL A 105 -0.76 5.82 7.74
C VAL A 105 0.46 5.19 7.10
N PHE A 106 0.39 3.90 6.85
CA PHE A 106 1.47 3.10 6.29
C PHE A 106 1.09 2.49 4.95
N SER A 107 1.99 2.55 3.98
CA SER A 107 1.89 1.82 2.70
C SER A 107 3.25 1.22 2.36
N MET A 108 3.26 0.14 1.58
CA MET A 108 4.49 -0.54 1.20
C MET A 108 4.36 -1.26 -0.13
N ASP A 109 5.49 -1.50 -0.78
CA ASP A 109 5.58 -2.32 -1.99
C ASP A 109 6.07 -3.73 -1.63
N ALA A 110 5.16 -4.70 -1.74
CA ALA A 110 5.47 -6.11 -1.53
C ALA A 110 6.18 -6.72 -2.74
N ARG A 111 6.86 -7.83 -2.55
CA ARG A 111 7.37 -8.66 -3.64
C ARG A 111 6.24 -9.04 -4.60
N GLY A 112 6.48 -8.92 -5.90
CA GLY A 112 5.47 -9.07 -6.94
C GLY A 112 4.89 -7.76 -7.46
N MET A 113 5.06 -6.65 -6.74
CA MET A 113 4.72 -5.31 -7.23
C MET A 113 5.80 -4.76 -8.16
N SER A 114 5.54 -3.60 -8.80
CA SER A 114 6.45 -2.96 -9.75
C SER A 114 7.47 -2.02 -9.10
N GLY A 115 8.28 -1.35 -9.93
CA GLY A 115 9.24 -0.32 -9.54
C GLY A 115 10.63 -0.84 -9.19
N ARG A 116 10.84 -2.17 -9.14
CA ARG A 116 12.13 -2.80 -8.74
C ARG A 116 12.64 -3.82 -9.77
N GLY A 117 12.19 -3.71 -11.02
CA GLY A 117 12.60 -4.59 -12.12
C GLY A 117 11.79 -5.89 -12.25
N GLU A 118 12.02 -6.60 -13.35
CA GLU A 118 11.24 -7.80 -13.72
C GLU A 118 11.42 -8.95 -12.72
N SER A 119 12.63 -9.19 -12.23
CA SER A 119 12.90 -10.25 -11.27
C SER A 119 12.09 -10.09 -9.97
N PHE A 120 11.91 -8.86 -9.50
CA PHE A 120 11.10 -8.58 -8.33
C PHE A 120 9.60 -8.74 -8.61
N LYS A 121 9.14 -8.20 -9.74
CA LYS A 121 7.73 -8.27 -10.16
C LYS A 121 7.29 -9.72 -10.40
N ASN A 122 8.11 -10.53 -11.06
CA ASN A 122 7.74 -11.88 -11.44
C ASN A 122 7.75 -12.89 -10.27
N LEU A 123 8.15 -12.48 -9.07
CA LEU A 123 8.06 -13.32 -7.87
C LEU A 123 6.63 -13.75 -7.50
N SER A 124 5.63 -13.00 -7.94
CA SER A 124 4.21 -13.31 -7.73
C SER A 124 3.53 -13.95 -8.95
N TYR A 125 4.26 -14.28 -10.02
CA TYR A 125 3.69 -14.94 -11.18
C TYR A 125 3.12 -16.32 -10.77
N GLY A 126 1.87 -16.57 -11.18
CA GLY A 126 1.12 -17.78 -10.82
C GLY A 126 0.47 -17.75 -9.42
N ASP A 127 0.87 -16.83 -8.54
CA ASP A 127 0.25 -16.63 -7.23
C ASP A 127 0.43 -15.17 -6.79
N MET A 128 -0.52 -14.31 -7.12
CA MET A 128 -0.48 -12.88 -6.81
C MET A 128 -0.47 -12.56 -5.31
N ALA A 129 -0.87 -13.49 -4.46
CA ALA A 129 -0.88 -13.32 -3.00
C ALA A 129 0.36 -13.90 -2.31
N LYS A 130 1.26 -14.56 -3.05
CA LYS A 130 2.38 -15.34 -2.50
C LYS A 130 3.18 -14.63 -1.41
N TYR A 131 3.51 -13.37 -1.65
CA TYR A 131 4.31 -12.57 -0.72
C TYR A 131 3.53 -11.45 -0.06
N LEU A 132 2.41 -11.02 -0.65
CA LEU A 132 1.69 -9.81 -0.24
C LEU A 132 1.35 -9.79 1.25
N SER A 133 0.76 -10.85 1.78
CA SER A 133 0.38 -10.91 3.21
C SER A 133 1.61 -10.98 4.13
N LYS A 134 2.65 -11.74 3.74
CA LYS A 134 3.87 -11.92 4.54
C LYS A 134 4.70 -10.64 4.62
N ASP A 135 4.88 -9.97 3.47
CA ASP A 135 5.66 -8.75 3.38
C ASP A 135 4.95 -7.58 4.07
N THR A 136 3.61 -7.51 3.96
CA THR A 136 2.83 -6.52 4.70
C THR A 136 2.93 -6.74 6.21
N ALA A 137 2.83 -7.99 6.67
CA ALA A 137 3.03 -8.31 8.09
C ALA A 137 4.43 -7.93 8.59
N ALA A 138 5.47 -8.12 7.77
CA ALA A 138 6.83 -7.68 8.10
C ALA A 138 6.91 -6.17 8.30
N GLY A 139 6.30 -5.38 7.41
CA GLY A 139 6.26 -3.93 7.53
C GLY A 139 5.52 -3.43 8.77
N VAL A 140 4.37 -4.03 9.08
CA VAL A 140 3.61 -3.69 10.29
C VAL A 140 4.39 -4.05 11.56
N ARG A 141 4.98 -5.26 11.62
CA ARG A 141 5.82 -5.67 12.75
C ARG A 141 7.03 -4.75 12.92
N HIS A 142 7.65 -4.30 11.81
CA HIS A 142 8.73 -3.32 11.89
C HIS A 142 8.31 -2.03 12.61
N LEU A 143 7.09 -1.52 12.36
CA LEU A 143 6.57 -0.34 13.07
C LEU A 143 6.26 -0.65 14.54
N ILE A 144 5.77 -1.85 14.86
CA ILE A 144 5.54 -2.31 16.25
C ILE A 144 6.86 -2.40 17.01
N ASP A 145 7.88 -3.04 16.42
CA ASP A 145 9.20 -3.25 17.03
C ASP A 145 9.95 -1.93 17.27
N ARG A 146 9.73 -0.93 16.41
CA ARG A 146 10.21 0.43 16.61
C ARG A 146 9.51 1.18 17.76
N GLY A 147 8.39 0.65 18.26
CA GLY A 147 7.56 1.29 19.27
C GLY A 147 6.63 2.38 18.71
N ASP A 148 6.46 2.48 17.38
CA ASP A 148 5.61 3.47 16.72
C ASP A 148 4.14 3.01 16.70
N ALA A 149 3.90 1.72 16.40
CA ALA A 149 2.57 1.14 16.24
C ALA A 149 2.05 0.45 17.50
N ASP A 150 0.76 0.62 17.76
CA ASP A 150 0.03 -0.14 18.76
C ASP A 150 -0.41 -1.48 18.15
N PRO A 151 0.08 -2.63 18.65
CA PRO A 151 -0.22 -3.94 18.10
C PRO A 151 -1.70 -4.33 18.16
N ASP A 152 -2.48 -3.73 19.05
CA ASP A 152 -3.90 -4.01 19.27
C ASP A 152 -4.81 -3.04 18.49
N ARG A 153 -4.25 -2.20 17.62
CA ARG A 153 -4.99 -1.19 16.84
C ARG A 153 -4.46 -1.05 15.41
N ILE A 154 -4.49 -2.14 14.65
CA ILE A 154 -4.04 -2.18 13.26
C ILE A 154 -5.24 -2.37 12.33
N GLY A 155 -5.44 -1.42 11.43
CA GLY A 155 -6.47 -1.50 10.39
C GLY A 155 -5.89 -1.57 8.99
N ALA A 156 -6.68 -2.06 8.04
CA ALA A 156 -6.36 -2.05 6.61
C ALA A 156 -7.49 -1.39 5.81
N TRP A 157 -7.14 -0.67 4.75
CA TRP A 157 -8.13 -0.20 3.80
C TRP A 157 -7.55 -0.12 2.38
N GLY A 158 -8.44 -0.24 1.40
CA GLY A 158 -8.11 -0.01 0.01
C GLY A 158 -9.26 -0.23 -0.94
N TRP A 159 -9.05 0.19 -2.19
CA TRP A 159 -10.03 0.14 -3.26
C TRP A 159 -9.59 -0.82 -4.36
N SER A 160 -10.52 -1.60 -4.97
CA SER A 160 -10.24 -2.55 -6.05
C SER A 160 -9.24 -3.63 -5.59
N GLY A 161 -8.04 -3.71 -6.19
CA GLY A 161 -6.94 -4.52 -5.67
C GLY A 161 -6.59 -4.22 -4.20
N GLY A 162 -6.80 -2.98 -3.75
CA GLY A 162 -6.69 -2.61 -2.34
C GLY A 162 -7.82 -3.16 -1.47
N GLY A 163 -9.02 -3.32 -2.02
CA GLY A 163 -10.11 -4.02 -1.35
C GLY A 163 -9.80 -5.50 -1.19
N TYR A 164 -9.26 -6.14 -2.22
CA TYR A 164 -8.71 -7.49 -2.15
C TYR A 164 -7.61 -7.61 -1.09
N PHE A 165 -6.62 -6.69 -1.12
CA PHE A 165 -5.57 -6.60 -0.10
C PHE A 165 -6.17 -6.59 1.31
N THR A 166 -7.18 -5.74 1.56
CA THR A 166 -7.84 -5.63 2.86
C THR A 166 -8.46 -6.96 3.30
N GLY A 167 -9.21 -7.64 2.41
CA GLY A 167 -9.77 -8.96 2.68
C GLY A 167 -8.69 -10.00 3.00
N LEU A 168 -7.58 -9.96 2.27
CA LEU A 168 -6.45 -10.87 2.49
C LEU A 168 -5.76 -10.62 3.84
N MET A 169 -5.63 -9.35 4.27
CA MET A 169 -5.06 -9.01 5.57
C MET A 169 -5.92 -9.55 6.72
N LEU A 170 -7.25 -9.35 6.66
CA LEU A 170 -8.17 -9.80 7.70
C LEU A 170 -8.39 -11.32 7.74
N THR A 171 -7.89 -12.05 6.76
CA THR A 171 -7.95 -13.51 6.72
C THR A 171 -6.60 -14.16 6.95
N LYS A 172 -5.58 -13.86 6.13
CA LYS A 172 -4.24 -14.47 6.26
C LYS A 172 -3.43 -13.89 7.43
N ASN A 173 -3.69 -12.64 7.82
CA ASN A 173 -3.02 -11.96 8.93
C ASN A 173 -4.03 -11.54 10.03
N ALA A 174 -5.06 -12.35 10.26
CA ALA A 174 -6.14 -12.05 11.19
C ALA A 174 -5.69 -11.84 12.65
N ASP A 175 -4.51 -12.31 13.02
CA ASP A 175 -3.91 -12.07 14.35
C ASP A 175 -3.17 -10.72 14.45
N LEU A 176 -3.07 -9.99 13.34
CA LEU A 176 -2.36 -8.70 13.27
C LEU A 176 -3.28 -7.55 12.87
N PHE A 177 -4.43 -7.83 12.23
CA PHE A 177 -5.35 -6.81 11.73
C PHE A 177 -6.72 -6.94 12.40
N ASP A 178 -7.18 -5.85 13.03
CA ASP A 178 -8.42 -5.81 13.81
C ASP A 178 -9.62 -5.35 13.01
N VAL A 179 -9.38 -4.49 12.00
CA VAL A 179 -10.46 -3.84 11.23
C VAL A 179 -10.06 -3.61 9.78
N GLY A 180 -11.03 -3.68 8.88
CA GLY A 180 -10.80 -3.38 7.47
C GLY A 180 -11.94 -2.65 6.78
N VAL A 181 -11.59 -1.81 5.81
CA VAL A 181 -12.53 -1.19 4.88
C VAL A 181 -12.13 -1.62 3.47
N SER A 182 -12.96 -2.47 2.86
CA SER A 182 -12.71 -3.09 1.57
C SER A 182 -13.69 -2.52 0.53
N VAL A 183 -13.17 -1.68 -0.39
CA VAL A 183 -13.99 -0.99 -1.37
C VAL A 183 -13.87 -1.66 -2.73
N ALA A 184 -14.99 -2.05 -3.32
CA ALA A 184 -15.11 -2.72 -4.63
C ALA A 184 -14.06 -3.84 -4.84
N PRO A 185 -13.96 -4.81 -3.90
CA PRO A 185 -12.92 -5.83 -3.95
C PRO A 185 -13.16 -6.89 -5.01
N VAL A 186 -12.08 -7.51 -5.46
CA VAL A 186 -12.09 -8.79 -6.17
C VAL A 186 -11.68 -9.88 -5.18
N MET A 187 -12.62 -10.62 -4.62
CA MET A 187 -12.31 -11.62 -3.59
C MET A 187 -11.86 -12.97 -4.15
N ASP A 188 -12.18 -13.26 -5.41
CA ASP A 188 -11.67 -14.41 -6.18
C ASP A 188 -11.39 -14.00 -7.62
N PHE A 189 -10.17 -14.18 -8.07
CA PHE A 189 -9.74 -13.75 -9.41
C PHE A 189 -10.30 -14.64 -10.55
N ARG A 190 -10.95 -15.77 -10.26
CA ARG A 190 -11.73 -16.51 -11.24
C ARG A 190 -12.96 -15.72 -11.72
N LEU A 191 -13.40 -14.74 -10.93
CA LEU A 191 -14.55 -13.88 -11.19
C LEU A 191 -14.16 -12.51 -11.77
N TYR A 192 -12.89 -12.31 -12.08
CA TYR A 192 -12.37 -11.07 -12.66
C TYR A 192 -12.04 -11.25 -14.14
N ASP A 193 -11.67 -10.16 -14.83
CA ASP A 193 -11.36 -10.20 -16.25
C ASP A 193 -10.12 -11.07 -16.59
N THR A 194 -10.13 -11.66 -17.78
CA THR A 194 -9.09 -12.59 -18.26
C THR A 194 -7.81 -11.85 -18.61
N ILE A 195 -7.91 -10.66 -19.20
CA ILE A 195 -6.73 -9.91 -19.69
C ILE A 195 -5.76 -9.59 -18.56
N TYR A 196 -6.27 -9.15 -17.42
CA TYR A 196 -5.46 -8.86 -16.25
C TYR A 196 -5.04 -10.15 -15.54
N THR A 197 -6.01 -11.01 -15.24
CA THR A 197 -5.82 -12.17 -14.37
C THR A 197 -4.94 -13.22 -15.02
N GLU A 198 -5.29 -13.68 -16.22
CA GLU A 198 -4.59 -14.79 -16.87
C GLU A 198 -3.16 -14.44 -17.28
N ARG A 199 -2.90 -13.16 -17.60
CA ARG A 199 -1.54 -12.69 -17.83
C ARG A 199 -0.61 -12.92 -16.62
N SER A 200 -1.14 -12.86 -15.40
CA SER A 200 -0.37 -13.00 -14.16
C SER A 200 -0.50 -14.37 -13.51
N MET A 201 -1.58 -15.09 -13.77
CA MET A 201 -1.95 -16.34 -13.11
C MET A 201 -1.97 -17.55 -14.05
N GLY A 202 -2.00 -17.36 -15.37
CA GLY A 202 -2.34 -18.40 -16.33
C GLY A 202 -3.81 -18.76 -16.29
N LEU A 203 -4.23 -19.80 -17.00
CA LEU A 203 -5.61 -20.26 -17.03
C LEU A 203 -6.00 -20.90 -15.68
N PRO A 204 -7.23 -20.70 -15.20
CA PRO A 204 -7.66 -21.29 -13.91
C PRO A 204 -7.59 -22.82 -13.87
N GLN A 205 -7.86 -23.49 -15.00
CA GLN A 205 -7.78 -24.96 -15.12
C GLN A 205 -6.34 -25.48 -15.04
N ASP A 206 -5.35 -24.68 -15.44
CA ASP A 206 -3.94 -25.08 -15.47
C ASP A 206 -3.22 -24.69 -14.15
N ASN A 207 -3.77 -23.74 -13.39
CA ASN A 207 -3.18 -23.21 -12.17
C ASN A 207 -4.17 -23.17 -10.98
N LYS A 208 -4.89 -24.26 -10.76
CA LYS A 208 -5.87 -24.32 -9.67
C LYS A 208 -5.28 -23.91 -8.31
N ALA A 209 -4.09 -24.40 -7.98
CA ALA A 209 -3.44 -24.13 -6.70
C ALA A 209 -3.12 -22.63 -6.48
N GLY A 210 -2.66 -21.93 -7.53
CA GLY A 210 -2.39 -20.50 -7.47
C GLY A 210 -3.66 -19.69 -7.27
N TYR A 211 -4.74 -20.04 -7.98
CA TYR A 211 -6.04 -19.38 -7.79
C TYR A 211 -6.63 -19.64 -6.40
N ASP A 212 -6.52 -20.86 -5.88
CA ASP A 212 -6.95 -21.19 -4.52
C ASP A 212 -6.15 -20.42 -3.46
N SER A 213 -4.82 -20.33 -3.63
CA SER A 213 -3.94 -19.56 -2.75
C SER A 213 -4.22 -18.06 -2.79
N THR A 214 -4.63 -17.54 -3.95
CA THR A 214 -4.94 -16.13 -4.16
C THR A 214 -6.34 -15.76 -3.67
N SER A 215 -7.31 -16.69 -3.68
CA SER A 215 -8.69 -16.42 -3.28
C SER A 215 -8.80 -16.11 -1.78
N VAL A 216 -9.36 -14.95 -1.45
CA VAL A 216 -9.68 -14.57 -0.06
C VAL A 216 -10.69 -15.55 0.53
N LEU A 217 -11.60 -16.08 -0.30
CA LEU A 217 -12.64 -17.01 0.11
C LEU A 217 -12.07 -18.34 0.66
N SER A 218 -10.85 -18.71 0.25
CA SER A 218 -10.15 -19.89 0.77
C SER A 218 -9.73 -19.76 2.25
N TYR A 219 -9.86 -18.58 2.84
CA TYR A 219 -9.38 -18.29 4.20
C TYR A 219 -10.45 -17.67 5.11
N VAL A 220 -11.72 -17.68 4.71
CA VAL A 220 -12.81 -17.03 5.48
C VAL A 220 -12.94 -17.59 6.89
N ASP A 221 -12.63 -18.85 7.10
CA ASP A 221 -12.65 -19.49 8.42
C ASP A 221 -11.63 -18.89 9.41
N ARG A 222 -10.62 -18.18 8.88
CA ARG A 222 -9.61 -17.50 9.68
C ARG A 222 -9.96 -16.04 10.00
N PHE A 223 -11.05 -15.55 9.40
CA PHE A 223 -11.46 -14.16 9.57
C PHE A 223 -11.70 -13.82 11.04
N LYS A 224 -11.09 -12.74 11.49
CA LYS A 224 -11.29 -12.12 12.79
C LYS A 224 -11.46 -10.61 12.62
N GLY A 225 -12.02 -9.95 13.63
CA GLY A 225 -12.15 -8.50 13.63
C GLY A 225 -13.41 -8.00 12.92
N LYS A 226 -13.35 -6.79 12.37
CA LYS A 226 -14.49 -6.10 11.77
C LYS A 226 -14.19 -5.74 10.32
N LEU A 227 -15.12 -5.99 9.42
CA LEU A 227 -14.98 -5.68 8.00
C LEU A 227 -16.18 -4.87 7.51
N LEU A 228 -15.90 -3.71 6.90
CA LEU A 228 -16.85 -2.99 6.07
C LEU A 228 -16.53 -3.28 4.60
N VAL A 229 -17.50 -3.84 3.88
CA VAL A 229 -17.42 -4.01 2.43
C VAL A 229 -18.33 -2.98 1.77
N MET A 230 -17.78 -2.25 0.79
CA MET A 230 -18.51 -1.30 -0.03
C MET A 230 -18.43 -1.75 -1.49
N HIS A 231 -19.56 -1.90 -2.17
CA HIS A 231 -19.60 -2.36 -3.56
C HIS A 231 -20.72 -1.67 -4.34
N GLY A 232 -20.59 -1.63 -5.66
CA GLY A 232 -21.69 -1.24 -6.55
C GLY A 232 -22.76 -2.34 -6.64
N THR A 233 -23.94 -1.93 -7.00
CA THR A 233 -25.09 -2.82 -7.29
C THR A 233 -25.18 -3.17 -8.76
#